data_635ed4e8e94f08fbd5f9e7dcd9895c17
#
_entry.id   635ed4e8e94f08fbd5f9e7dcd9895c17
#
_cell.length_a   1.000
_cell.length_b   1.000
_cell.length_c   1.000
_cell.angle_alpha   90.00
_cell.angle_beta   90.00
_cell.angle_gamma   90.00
#
_symmetry.space_group_name_H-M   'P 1'
#
loop_
_entity.id
_entity.type
_entity.pdbx_description
1 polymer ?
#
loop_
_entity_poly.entity_id
_entity_poly.type
_entity_poly.pdbx_seq_one_letter_code
_entity_poly.pdbx_strand_id
1 'polypeptide(L)'
;MDKKEPWLCSLMWEHLSIHPHGHASPCCAVDWESNISVAKNKVGGKFTPKALNVRDGVERLINSDSYKEMRVDMLNGDVPTPCNTCRKVEIDGGESKRQREEVRNKTDYSTITSPDGTIVPDIRNLELRLGNFCNLKCRSCNAESSTSWIDDYYKLRNKIPLPSNYDSLKNSEDTDYDWVEDIDFYVEILKSSPNMDMLQISGGEPFLVDKHKILLDLLIKEDIAKNVSISYITNANYNFDKLKPMFDRLTHFKHVNINISIDDIFERNKYIRSLSDFDLTIRNTKRFIEEYDFTFGVNQTISAFNFLHVEELTQYLVKEGIMAEDFEDHSKLNYINDNYVLTPDYQNPNILPLEVRRKKLDSIKGLIPNHYYKRLYDTFYNSEYNGKAPIFIEVTDNVDELRREKVRDTFPELIEALQPVLIPKI
;
A
#
# COMPACT_ATOMS: atom_id res chain seq x y z
N MET A 1 15.50 38.46 10.10
CA MET A 1 14.52 37.48 9.56
C MET A 1 14.36 36.43 10.64
N ASP A 2 13.20 36.34 11.24
CA ASP A 2 12.91 35.29 12.21
C ASP A 2 13.06 33.92 11.47
N LYS A 3 13.91 33.03 12.03
CA LYS A 3 14.04 31.67 11.46
C LYS A 3 12.68 31.00 11.56
N LYS A 4 12.17 30.50 10.44
CA LYS A 4 11.00 29.64 10.47
C LYS A 4 11.30 28.41 11.34
N GLU A 5 10.30 27.92 12.06
CA GLU A 5 10.37 26.64 12.75
C GLU A 5 10.59 25.51 11.70
N PRO A 6 11.51 24.56 11.94
CA PRO A 6 11.71 23.43 11.04
C PRO A 6 10.41 22.65 10.81
N TRP A 7 10.15 22.24 9.56
CA TRP A 7 9.04 21.37 9.21
C TRP A 7 9.54 19.95 8.98
N LEU A 8 9.76 19.22 10.08
CA LEU A 8 10.48 17.95 10.07
C LEU A 8 9.58 16.74 9.81
N CYS A 9 10.16 15.69 9.23
CA CYS A 9 9.59 14.36 9.12
C CYS A 9 10.73 13.34 9.24
N SER A 10 10.71 12.48 10.26
CA SER A 10 11.75 11.47 10.52
C SER A 10 12.03 10.56 9.34
N LEU A 11 10.97 10.27 8.53
CA LEU A 11 11.10 9.42 7.34
C LEU A 11 12.13 9.93 6.32
N MET A 12 12.40 11.25 6.30
CA MET A 12 13.37 11.82 5.37
C MET A 12 14.82 11.43 5.72
N TRP A 13 15.08 11.02 6.95
CA TRP A 13 16.40 10.65 7.47
C TRP A 13 16.54 9.15 7.72
N GLU A 14 15.47 8.48 8.15
CA GLU A 14 15.52 7.16 8.75
C GLU A 14 14.72 6.10 7.96
N HIS A 15 14.12 6.48 6.82
CA HIS A 15 13.28 5.58 6.05
C HIS A 15 13.75 5.47 4.59
N LEU A 16 13.55 4.28 4.04
CA LEU A 16 13.73 4.01 2.62
C LEU A 16 12.58 3.15 2.13
N SER A 17 11.83 3.63 1.13
CA SER A 17 10.78 2.87 0.45
C SER A 17 11.25 2.51 -0.96
N ILE A 18 11.31 1.22 -1.26
CA ILE A 18 11.66 0.70 -2.59
C ILE A 18 10.39 0.23 -3.29
N HIS A 19 10.17 0.77 -4.49
CA HIS A 19 9.03 0.46 -5.35
C HIS A 19 9.23 -0.83 -6.15
N PRO A 20 8.15 -1.42 -6.72
CA PRO A 20 8.24 -2.67 -7.47
C PRO A 20 9.34 -2.69 -8.54
N HIS A 21 9.59 -1.56 -9.19
CA HIS A 21 10.59 -1.38 -10.24
C HIS A 21 11.96 -0.87 -9.75
N GLY A 22 12.23 -0.98 -8.44
CA GLY A 22 13.54 -0.66 -7.86
C GLY A 22 13.83 0.82 -7.57
N HIS A 23 12.92 1.75 -7.88
CA HIS A 23 13.10 3.15 -7.53
C HIS A 23 12.85 3.37 -6.03
N ALA A 24 13.55 4.36 -5.46
CA ALA A 24 13.41 4.74 -4.07
C ALA A 24 12.58 6.01 -3.90
N SER A 25 11.70 6.04 -2.89
CA SER A 25 11.02 7.24 -2.41
C SER A 25 11.23 7.44 -0.90
N PRO A 26 11.12 8.68 -0.38
CA PRO A 26 11.29 8.93 1.05
C PRO A 26 10.15 8.34 1.89
N CYS A 27 8.98 8.14 1.32
CA CYS A 27 7.86 7.46 1.98
C CYS A 27 6.76 7.09 0.96
N CYS A 28 5.78 6.28 1.38
CA CYS A 28 4.64 5.89 0.55
C CYS A 28 3.58 6.99 0.34
N ALA A 29 3.64 8.10 1.09
CA ALA A 29 2.67 9.21 1.05
C ALA A 29 3.14 10.42 0.22
N VAL A 30 4.20 10.26 -0.58
CA VAL A 30 4.69 11.35 -1.45
C VAL A 30 3.64 11.75 -2.49
N ASP A 31 3.67 13.03 -2.87
CA ASP A 31 2.90 13.54 -4.00
C ASP A 31 3.55 13.07 -5.30
N TRP A 32 2.95 12.08 -5.95
CA TRP A 32 3.48 11.45 -7.17
C TRP A 32 3.47 12.36 -8.40
N GLU A 33 2.78 13.49 -8.37
CA GLU A 33 2.83 14.49 -9.43
C GLU A 33 4.13 15.30 -9.37
N SER A 34 4.82 15.29 -8.24
CA SER A 34 6.10 15.97 -8.10
C SER A 34 7.23 15.23 -8.80
N ASN A 35 8.01 15.97 -9.59
CA ASN A 35 9.16 15.42 -10.33
C ASN A 35 10.28 14.84 -9.42
N ILE A 36 10.28 15.19 -8.13
CA ILE A 36 11.29 14.76 -7.16
C ILE A 36 10.75 13.83 -6.08
N SER A 37 9.63 13.18 -6.32
CA SER A 37 9.03 12.19 -5.40
C SER A 37 9.85 10.90 -5.27
N VAL A 38 10.79 10.67 -6.19
CA VAL A 38 11.75 9.57 -6.17
C VAL A 38 13.18 10.09 -6.16
N ALA A 39 14.12 9.23 -5.79
CA ALA A 39 15.55 9.56 -5.77
C ALA A 39 16.04 9.95 -7.16
N LYS A 40 16.54 11.18 -7.32
CA LYS A 40 17.06 11.74 -8.58
C LYS A 40 18.27 12.63 -8.34
N ASN A 41 19.16 12.65 -9.33
CA ASN A 41 20.29 13.58 -9.33
C ASN A 41 20.05 14.74 -10.33
N LYS A 42 20.85 15.79 -10.20
CA LYS A 42 20.85 16.95 -11.09
C LYS A 42 22.01 16.87 -12.09
N VAL A 43 21.74 17.32 -13.31
CA VAL A 43 22.76 17.58 -14.33
C VAL A 43 22.53 19.01 -14.84
N GLY A 44 23.56 19.84 -14.80
CA GLY A 44 23.41 21.25 -15.17
C GLY A 44 22.39 22.02 -14.32
N GLY A 45 22.23 21.66 -13.04
CA GLY A 45 21.28 22.29 -12.10
C GLY A 45 19.82 21.85 -12.24
N LYS A 46 19.50 20.94 -13.16
CA LYS A 46 18.14 20.41 -13.37
C LYS A 46 18.06 18.92 -13.02
N PHE A 47 16.99 18.48 -12.39
CA PHE A 47 16.77 17.07 -12.12
C PHE A 47 16.68 16.26 -13.42
N THR A 48 17.35 15.11 -13.43
CA THR A 48 17.29 14.16 -14.55
C THR A 48 15.88 13.57 -14.69
N PRO A 49 15.42 13.27 -15.92
CA PRO A 49 14.16 12.52 -16.10
C PRO A 49 14.23 11.14 -15.43
N LYS A 50 15.38 10.46 -15.57
CA LYS A 50 15.60 9.12 -15.01
C LYS A 50 15.79 9.19 -13.50
N ALA A 51 15.04 8.35 -12.75
CA ALA A 51 15.23 8.12 -11.33
C ALA A 51 16.44 7.20 -11.08
N LEU A 52 17.01 7.28 -9.89
CA LEU A 52 17.95 6.28 -9.39
C LEU A 52 17.21 4.99 -9.03
N ASN A 53 17.91 3.88 -9.19
CA ASN A 53 17.43 2.54 -8.90
C ASN A 53 18.30 1.89 -7.81
N VAL A 54 17.82 0.83 -7.19
CA VAL A 54 18.57 0.08 -6.15
C VAL A 54 19.98 -0.32 -6.61
N ARG A 55 20.17 -0.60 -7.89
CA ARG A 55 21.49 -0.92 -8.48
C ARG A 55 22.47 0.26 -8.50
N ASP A 56 22.01 1.47 -8.23
CA ASP A 56 22.87 2.64 -8.04
C ASP A 56 23.53 2.66 -6.65
N GLY A 57 23.09 1.79 -5.72
CA GLY A 57 23.57 1.67 -4.36
C GLY A 57 22.78 2.50 -3.35
N VAL A 58 22.64 1.96 -2.14
CA VAL A 58 21.79 2.52 -1.08
C VAL A 58 22.25 3.92 -0.66
N GLU A 59 23.55 4.14 -0.53
CA GLU A 59 24.09 5.46 -0.14
C GLU A 59 23.75 6.54 -1.19
N ARG A 60 23.82 6.20 -2.49
CA ARG A 60 23.46 7.12 -3.59
C ARG A 60 21.97 7.40 -3.63
N LEU A 61 21.12 6.43 -3.31
CA LEU A 61 19.68 6.64 -3.20
C LEU A 61 19.35 7.64 -2.11
N ILE A 62 19.85 7.41 -0.89
CA ILE A 62 19.57 8.24 0.29
C ILE A 62 20.20 9.63 0.18
N ASN A 63 21.35 9.76 -0.48
CA ASN A 63 22.04 11.03 -0.69
C ASN A 63 21.91 11.54 -2.13
N SER A 64 20.84 11.16 -2.83
CA SER A 64 20.48 11.77 -4.10
C SER A 64 20.20 13.26 -3.96
N ASP A 65 20.39 14.03 -5.03
CA ASP A 65 20.18 15.48 -4.97
C ASP A 65 18.75 15.85 -4.57
N SER A 66 17.74 15.04 -4.97
CA SER A 66 16.36 15.27 -4.52
C SER A 66 16.19 15.10 -3.02
N TYR A 67 16.80 14.08 -2.40
CA TYR A 67 16.69 13.85 -0.95
C TYR A 67 17.47 14.88 -0.16
N LYS A 68 18.66 15.26 -0.62
CA LYS A 68 19.46 16.32 0.00
C LYS A 68 18.71 17.65 0.02
N GLU A 69 18.12 18.03 -1.12
CA GLU A 69 17.34 19.27 -1.22
C GLU A 69 16.13 19.26 -0.28
N MET A 70 15.37 18.15 -0.25
CA MET A 70 14.23 18.00 0.68
C MET A 70 14.62 18.12 2.15
N ARG A 71 15.79 17.57 2.57
CA ARG A 71 16.27 17.72 3.95
C ARG A 71 16.64 19.19 4.28
N VAL A 72 17.31 19.84 3.35
CA VAL A 72 17.67 21.28 3.52
C VAL A 72 16.41 22.13 3.64
N ASP A 73 15.41 21.92 2.76
CA ASP A 73 14.13 22.63 2.81
C ASP A 73 13.46 22.44 4.19
N MET A 74 13.34 21.19 4.64
CA MET A 74 12.71 20.87 5.94
C MET A 74 13.42 21.53 7.12
N LEU A 75 14.75 21.52 7.14
CA LEU A 75 15.55 22.17 8.20
C LEU A 75 15.40 23.70 8.19
N ASN A 76 15.11 24.29 7.03
CA ASN A 76 14.84 25.72 6.87
C ASN A 76 13.36 26.10 7.13
N GLY A 77 12.50 25.13 7.47
CA GLY A 77 11.08 25.34 7.70
C GLY A 77 10.24 25.45 6.42
N ASP A 78 10.80 25.04 5.27
CA ASP A 78 10.08 24.97 4.01
C ASP A 78 9.51 23.56 3.81
N VAL A 79 8.38 23.46 3.09
CA VAL A 79 7.73 22.19 2.81
C VAL A 79 8.15 21.71 1.44
N PRO A 80 8.88 20.59 1.31
CA PRO A 80 9.23 20.04 0.01
C PRO A 80 7.98 19.69 -0.81
N THR A 81 8.02 19.91 -2.12
CA THR A 81 6.88 19.63 -3.00
C THR A 81 6.33 18.21 -2.87
N PRO A 82 7.17 17.13 -2.77
CA PRO A 82 6.66 15.78 -2.55
C PRO A 82 5.86 15.59 -1.26
N CYS A 83 6.00 16.51 -0.28
CA CYS A 83 5.32 16.44 1.00
C CYS A 83 3.99 17.19 1.05
N ASN A 84 3.52 17.72 -0.07
CA ASN A 84 2.24 18.46 -0.16
C ASN A 84 1.03 17.64 0.29
N THR A 85 1.04 16.32 0.13
CA THR A 85 -0.04 15.45 0.63
C THR A 85 -0.20 15.58 2.14
N CYS A 86 0.88 15.48 2.91
CA CYS A 86 0.83 15.68 4.37
C CYS A 86 0.43 17.11 4.72
N ARG A 87 0.99 18.11 4.02
CA ARG A 87 0.65 19.51 4.24
C ARG A 87 -0.85 19.80 4.05
N LYS A 88 -1.46 19.26 3.00
CA LYS A 88 -2.91 19.41 2.76
C LYS A 88 -3.72 18.83 3.91
N VAL A 89 -3.40 17.62 4.35
CA VAL A 89 -4.07 16.97 5.49
C VAL A 89 -3.96 17.83 6.75
N GLU A 90 -2.79 18.41 7.03
CA GLU A 90 -2.56 19.25 8.21
C GLU A 90 -3.33 20.59 8.14
N ILE A 91 -3.40 21.21 6.95
CA ILE A 91 -4.20 22.44 6.73
C ILE A 91 -5.69 22.17 6.93
N ASP A 92 -6.16 20.99 6.50
CA ASP A 92 -7.56 20.58 6.64
C ASP A 92 -7.90 20.11 8.07
N GLY A 93 -6.94 20.20 9.01
CA GLY A 93 -7.13 19.84 10.43
C GLY A 93 -7.06 18.34 10.72
N GLY A 94 -6.60 17.53 9.77
CA GLY A 94 -6.36 16.10 9.94
C GLY A 94 -4.96 15.79 10.46
N GLU A 95 -4.75 14.57 10.94
CA GLU A 95 -3.43 14.06 11.33
C GLU A 95 -2.72 13.41 10.14
N SER A 96 -1.60 14.01 9.72
CA SER A 96 -0.81 13.51 8.59
C SER A 96 0.10 12.35 8.98
N LYS A 97 0.63 11.62 7.97
CA LYS A 97 1.67 10.60 8.18
C LYS A 97 2.91 11.22 8.85
N ARG A 98 3.33 12.41 8.44
CA ARG A 98 4.45 13.14 9.03
C ARG A 98 4.28 13.32 10.54
N GLN A 99 3.13 13.81 10.98
CA GLN A 99 2.84 14.04 12.41
C GLN A 99 2.86 12.75 13.22
N ARG A 100 2.31 11.65 12.68
CA ARG A 100 2.38 10.34 13.35
C ARG A 100 3.81 9.82 13.50
N GLU A 101 4.68 10.09 12.54
CA GLU A 101 6.09 9.68 12.60
C GLU A 101 6.94 10.61 13.46
N GLU A 102 6.63 11.92 13.53
CA GLU A 102 7.34 12.88 14.36
C GLU A 102 7.23 12.56 15.86
N VAL A 103 6.07 12.06 16.30
CA VAL A 103 5.86 11.65 17.70
C VAL A 103 6.81 10.53 18.14
N ARG A 104 7.31 9.73 17.20
CA ARG A 104 8.16 8.56 17.48
C ARG A 104 9.62 8.92 17.68
N ASN A 105 10.07 10.09 17.21
CA ASN A 105 11.49 10.43 17.19
C ASN A 105 11.78 11.81 17.76
N LYS A 106 12.84 11.87 18.61
CA LYS A 106 13.34 13.10 19.25
C LYS A 106 14.73 13.50 18.74
N THR A 107 15.14 13.00 17.58
CA THR A 107 16.45 13.28 17.00
C THR A 107 16.54 14.73 16.52
N ASP A 108 17.59 15.43 16.91
CA ASP A 108 17.94 16.72 16.30
C ASP A 108 18.65 16.48 14.96
N TYR A 109 17.86 16.47 13.89
CA TYR A 109 18.35 16.20 12.54
C TYR A 109 19.33 17.23 12.01
N SER A 110 19.37 18.45 12.59
CA SER A 110 20.33 19.49 12.21
C SER A 110 21.77 19.10 12.55
N THR A 111 21.96 18.27 13.58
CA THR A 111 23.29 17.84 14.04
C THR A 111 23.89 16.71 13.21
N ILE A 112 23.07 15.96 12.49
CA ILE A 112 23.48 14.80 11.69
C ILE A 112 23.40 15.05 10.17
N THR A 113 23.01 16.26 9.77
CA THR A 113 22.86 16.65 8.36
C THR A 113 23.94 17.66 7.98
N SER A 114 24.71 17.35 6.96
CA SER A 114 25.68 18.30 6.39
C SER A 114 24.97 19.50 5.75
N PRO A 115 25.66 20.65 5.58
CA PRO A 115 25.04 21.86 5.01
C PRO A 115 24.40 21.65 3.61
N ASP A 116 24.85 20.66 2.85
CA ASP A 116 24.30 20.30 1.53
C ASP A 116 23.17 19.27 1.60
N GLY A 117 22.74 18.85 2.81
CA GLY A 117 21.71 17.85 3.01
C GLY A 117 22.19 16.39 3.04
N THR A 118 23.52 16.15 2.93
CA THR A 118 24.10 14.80 3.03
C THR A 118 24.02 14.27 4.45
N ILE A 119 23.77 12.96 4.59
CA ILE A 119 23.76 12.22 5.86
C ILE A 119 24.57 10.93 5.76
N VAL A 120 24.99 10.41 6.91
CA VAL A 120 25.41 9.01 7.03
C VAL A 120 24.13 8.16 7.13
N PRO A 121 23.91 7.18 6.24
CA PRO A 121 22.70 6.35 6.29
C PRO A 121 22.55 5.60 7.61
N ASP A 122 21.38 5.70 8.23
CA ASP A 122 20.91 4.87 9.33
C ASP A 122 19.43 4.58 9.13
N ILE A 123 19.14 3.59 8.25
CA ILE A 123 17.77 3.23 7.89
C ILE A 123 17.16 2.43 9.03
N ARG A 124 16.24 3.03 9.76
CA ARG A 124 15.49 2.36 10.84
C ARG A 124 14.21 1.72 10.35
N ASN A 125 13.59 2.31 9.35
CA ASN A 125 12.34 1.86 8.78
C ASN A 125 12.53 1.59 7.27
N LEU A 126 12.45 0.32 6.88
CA LEU A 126 12.59 -0.12 5.49
C LEU A 126 11.27 -0.65 4.95
N GLU A 127 10.82 -0.11 3.82
CA GLU A 127 9.66 -0.60 3.07
C GLU A 127 10.13 -1.19 1.74
N LEU A 128 9.89 -2.48 1.52
CA LEU A 128 10.22 -3.17 0.28
C LEU A 128 8.95 -3.64 -0.42
N ARG A 129 8.75 -3.19 -1.65
CA ARG A 129 7.72 -3.72 -2.55
C ARG A 129 8.40 -4.64 -3.55
N LEU A 130 8.41 -5.94 -3.25
CA LEU A 130 9.20 -6.97 -3.94
C LEU A 130 8.67 -7.24 -5.36
N GLY A 131 9.06 -6.41 -6.33
CA GLY A 131 8.68 -6.56 -7.72
C GLY A 131 7.17 -6.58 -7.96
N ASN A 132 6.76 -7.15 -9.09
CA ASN A 132 5.35 -7.24 -9.46
C ASN A 132 4.84 -8.68 -9.64
N PHE A 133 5.62 -9.69 -9.23
CA PHE A 133 5.18 -11.07 -9.34
C PHE A 133 3.99 -11.34 -8.41
N CYS A 134 2.82 -11.61 -8.98
CA CYS A 134 1.59 -11.90 -8.25
C CYS A 134 0.76 -12.93 -9.01
N ASN A 135 0.13 -13.84 -8.27
CA ASN A 135 -0.77 -14.86 -8.81
C ASN A 135 -2.22 -14.38 -8.97
N LEU A 136 -2.55 -13.16 -8.49
CA LEU A 136 -3.88 -12.55 -8.61
C LEU A 136 -3.86 -11.34 -9.54
N LYS A 137 -5.04 -10.97 -10.08
CA LYS A 137 -5.27 -9.77 -10.87
C LYS A 137 -6.46 -8.97 -10.35
N CYS A 138 -6.34 -8.48 -9.10
CA CYS A 138 -7.38 -7.72 -8.43
C CYS A 138 -7.81 -6.50 -9.23
N ARG A 139 -9.11 -6.14 -9.19
CA ARG A 139 -9.66 -5.02 -10.01
C ARG A 139 -9.14 -3.64 -9.60
N SER A 140 -8.73 -3.47 -8.35
CA SER A 140 -8.06 -2.25 -7.85
C SER A 140 -6.56 -2.22 -8.11
N CYS A 141 -5.98 -3.28 -8.71
CA CYS A 141 -4.57 -3.40 -9.01
C CYS A 141 -4.27 -3.09 -10.49
N ASN A 142 -3.00 -3.17 -10.88
CA ASN A 142 -2.52 -2.90 -12.23
C ASN A 142 -1.34 -3.79 -12.60
N ALA A 143 -0.87 -3.69 -13.85
CA ALA A 143 0.23 -4.49 -14.37
C ALA A 143 1.62 -4.12 -13.80
N GLU A 144 1.77 -2.93 -13.23
CA GLU A 144 2.98 -2.52 -12.51
C GLU A 144 3.16 -3.31 -11.21
N SER A 145 2.04 -3.69 -10.57
CA SER A 145 2.01 -4.38 -9.28
C SER A 145 1.59 -5.85 -9.38
N SER A 146 1.21 -6.34 -10.57
CA SER A 146 0.85 -7.75 -10.79
C SER A 146 1.14 -8.22 -12.20
N THR A 147 2.01 -9.23 -12.32
CA THR A 147 2.29 -9.89 -13.60
C THR A 147 1.04 -10.53 -14.24
N SER A 148 0.08 -10.98 -13.44
CA SER A 148 -1.20 -11.53 -13.94
C SER A 148 -2.08 -10.50 -14.65
N TRP A 149 -1.82 -9.19 -14.46
CA TRP A 149 -2.51 -8.10 -15.14
C TRP A 149 -1.92 -7.77 -16.52
N ILE A 150 -0.69 -8.16 -16.82
CA ILE A 150 0.04 -7.71 -18.02
C ILE A 150 -0.73 -8.01 -19.31
N ASP A 151 -1.26 -9.23 -19.44
CA ASP A 151 -2.02 -9.63 -20.62
C ASP A 151 -3.34 -8.83 -20.77
N ASP A 152 -4.05 -8.63 -19.65
CA ASP A 152 -5.28 -7.83 -19.63
C ASP A 152 -4.96 -6.36 -19.99
N TYR A 153 -3.88 -5.78 -19.47
CA TYR A 153 -3.44 -4.43 -19.79
C TYR A 153 -3.22 -4.25 -21.30
N TYR A 154 -2.47 -5.12 -21.96
CA TYR A 154 -2.20 -5.01 -23.39
C TYR A 154 -3.48 -5.13 -24.25
N LYS A 155 -4.47 -5.88 -23.81
CA LYS A 155 -5.76 -6.02 -24.50
C LYS A 155 -6.70 -4.84 -24.28
N LEU A 156 -6.58 -4.14 -23.15
CA LEU A 156 -7.49 -3.06 -22.73
C LEU A 156 -6.96 -1.65 -22.99
N ARG A 157 -5.64 -1.42 -23.01
CA ARG A 157 -5.02 -0.09 -23.04
C ARG A 157 -5.47 0.86 -24.15
N ASN A 158 -6.00 0.31 -25.26
CA ASN A 158 -6.51 1.09 -26.40
C ASN A 158 -8.03 1.13 -26.45
N LYS A 159 -8.73 0.49 -25.52
CA LYS A 159 -10.19 0.36 -25.50
C LYS A 159 -10.83 1.20 -24.41
N ILE A 160 -10.17 1.36 -23.30
CA ILE A 160 -10.71 2.04 -22.11
C ILE A 160 -9.71 3.04 -21.54
N PRO A 161 -10.17 4.08 -20.84
CA PRO A 161 -9.31 5.03 -20.15
C PRO A 161 -8.65 4.35 -18.94
N LEU A 162 -7.47 3.78 -19.15
CA LEU A 162 -6.66 3.29 -18.05
C LEU A 162 -5.97 4.47 -17.36
N PRO A 163 -5.83 4.44 -16.02
CA PRO A 163 -5.09 5.46 -15.29
C PRO A 163 -3.65 5.60 -15.81
N SER A 164 -3.08 6.80 -15.73
CA SER A 164 -1.74 7.12 -16.25
C SER A 164 -0.62 6.28 -15.62
N ASN A 165 -0.80 5.82 -14.39
CA ASN A 165 0.14 4.91 -13.72
C ASN A 165 0.20 3.50 -14.37
N TYR A 166 -0.76 3.15 -15.23
CA TYR A 166 -0.65 1.94 -16.06
C TYR A 166 0.31 2.13 -17.25
N ASP A 167 0.66 3.37 -17.57
CA ASP A 167 1.57 3.68 -18.66
C ASP A 167 3.05 3.47 -18.29
N SER A 168 3.38 3.18 -17.02
CA SER A 168 4.75 2.84 -16.59
C SER A 168 5.32 1.63 -17.34
N LEU A 169 4.47 0.71 -17.81
CA LEU A 169 4.89 -0.38 -18.70
C LEU A 169 5.33 0.09 -20.11
N LYS A 170 5.03 1.33 -20.50
CA LYS A 170 5.49 1.88 -21.78
C LYS A 170 6.98 2.24 -21.77
N ASN A 171 7.53 2.53 -20.59
CA ASN A 171 8.93 2.92 -20.40
C ASN A 171 9.72 1.74 -19.84
N SER A 172 9.73 0.61 -20.56
CA SER A 172 10.43 -0.62 -20.16
C SER A 172 11.94 -0.45 -19.94
N GLU A 173 12.54 0.64 -20.43
CA GLU A 173 13.96 0.96 -20.21
C GLU A 173 14.26 1.45 -18.79
N ASP A 174 13.23 1.95 -18.05
CA ASP A 174 13.40 2.50 -16.70
C ASP A 174 12.83 1.58 -15.59
N THR A 175 12.27 0.41 -15.96
CA THR A 175 11.67 -0.53 -15.01
C THR A 175 12.57 -1.76 -14.83
N ASP A 176 13.01 -1.98 -13.60
CA ASP A 176 13.80 -3.16 -13.20
C ASP A 176 13.04 -3.94 -12.13
N TYR A 177 12.23 -4.91 -12.53
CA TYR A 177 11.52 -5.77 -11.60
C TYR A 177 12.39 -6.90 -11.03
N ASP A 178 13.56 -7.14 -11.65
CA ASP A 178 14.50 -8.21 -11.26
C ASP A 178 15.49 -7.75 -10.18
N TRP A 179 15.38 -6.51 -9.70
CA TRP A 179 16.23 -6.00 -8.62
C TRP A 179 16.15 -6.86 -7.35
N VAL A 180 15.04 -7.55 -7.14
CA VAL A 180 14.85 -8.48 -5.99
C VAL A 180 15.85 -9.64 -6.00
N GLU A 181 16.51 -9.91 -7.12
CA GLU A 181 17.58 -10.91 -7.26
C GLU A 181 18.96 -10.38 -6.86
N ASP A 182 19.09 -9.06 -6.62
CA ASP A 182 20.36 -8.40 -6.33
C ASP A 182 20.79 -8.61 -4.88
N ILE A 183 21.75 -9.53 -4.68
CA ILE A 183 22.27 -9.86 -3.34
C ILE A 183 23.06 -8.69 -2.76
N ASP A 184 23.78 -7.94 -3.59
CA ASP A 184 24.60 -6.82 -3.13
C ASP A 184 23.73 -5.72 -2.52
N PHE A 185 22.53 -5.49 -3.06
CA PHE A 185 21.55 -4.58 -2.47
C PHE A 185 21.18 -4.98 -1.04
N TYR A 186 20.91 -6.26 -0.78
CA TYR A 186 20.55 -6.71 0.58
C TYR A 186 21.72 -6.57 1.56
N VAL A 187 22.96 -6.79 1.10
CA VAL A 187 24.16 -6.56 1.91
C VAL A 187 24.38 -5.08 2.20
N GLU A 188 24.13 -4.20 1.22
CA GLU A 188 24.21 -2.75 1.43
C GLU A 188 23.14 -2.23 2.37
N ILE A 189 21.90 -2.73 2.27
CA ILE A 189 20.82 -2.43 3.22
C ILE A 189 21.26 -2.76 4.64
N LEU A 190 21.78 -3.97 4.87
CA LEU A 190 22.25 -4.37 6.20
C LEU A 190 23.30 -3.40 6.77
N LYS A 191 24.27 -2.99 5.95
CA LYS A 191 25.32 -2.02 6.34
C LYS A 191 24.76 -0.64 6.62
N SER A 192 23.72 -0.23 5.90
CA SER A 192 23.09 1.09 5.99
C SER A 192 21.98 1.16 7.06
N SER A 193 21.73 0.06 7.78
CA SER A 193 20.62 -0.08 8.71
C SER A 193 21.06 -0.71 10.05
N PRO A 194 22.12 -0.20 10.69
CA PRO A 194 22.65 -0.80 11.92
C PRO A 194 21.65 -0.77 13.08
N ASN A 195 20.68 0.15 13.03
CA ASN A 195 19.64 0.34 14.04
C ASN A 195 18.23 0.08 13.47
N MET A 196 18.10 -0.84 12.49
CA MET A 196 16.79 -1.18 11.93
C MET A 196 15.84 -1.64 13.04
N ASP A 197 14.66 -1.07 13.09
CA ASP A 197 13.58 -1.44 14.02
C ASP A 197 12.27 -1.86 13.32
N MET A 198 12.11 -1.50 12.03
CA MET A 198 10.94 -1.86 11.25
C MET A 198 11.29 -2.27 9.81
N LEU A 199 10.73 -3.41 9.38
CA LEU A 199 10.80 -3.91 8.02
C LEU A 199 9.38 -4.20 7.52
N GLN A 200 8.94 -3.48 6.51
CA GLN A 200 7.64 -3.71 5.87
C GLN A 200 7.85 -4.33 4.49
N ILE A 201 7.21 -5.44 4.22
CA ILE A 201 7.33 -6.18 2.97
C ILE A 201 5.97 -6.32 2.30
N SER A 202 5.90 -5.88 1.05
CA SER A 202 4.74 -5.96 0.18
C SER A 202 5.19 -6.13 -1.27
N GLY A 203 4.34 -5.84 -2.25
CA GLY A 203 4.69 -5.90 -3.66
C GLY A 203 3.57 -6.55 -4.46
N GLY A 204 3.87 -7.47 -5.39
CA GLY A 204 2.89 -8.34 -5.99
C GLY A 204 2.32 -9.30 -4.93
N GLU A 205 2.88 -10.48 -4.82
CA GLU A 205 2.67 -11.37 -3.68
C GLU A 205 4.04 -11.70 -3.05
N PRO A 206 4.38 -11.10 -1.90
CA PRO A 206 5.74 -11.18 -1.38
C PRO A 206 6.17 -12.59 -1.02
N PHE A 207 5.29 -13.45 -0.53
CA PHE A 207 5.65 -14.83 -0.19
C PHE A 207 5.92 -15.73 -1.41
N LEU A 208 5.55 -15.28 -2.62
CA LEU A 208 5.92 -15.96 -3.86
C LEU A 208 7.26 -15.47 -4.45
N VAL A 209 7.86 -14.42 -3.87
CA VAL A 209 9.18 -13.89 -4.25
C VAL A 209 10.22 -14.45 -3.28
N ASP A 210 10.82 -15.59 -3.62
CA ASP A 210 11.68 -16.38 -2.71
C ASP A 210 12.97 -15.64 -2.28
N LYS A 211 13.49 -14.74 -3.09
CA LYS A 211 14.85 -14.17 -2.91
C LYS A 211 14.99 -13.25 -1.70
N HIS A 212 13.93 -12.59 -1.25
CA HIS A 212 14.02 -11.73 -0.07
C HIS A 212 14.36 -12.49 1.22
N LYS A 213 14.24 -13.83 1.23
CA LYS A 213 14.77 -14.66 2.34
C LYS A 213 16.25 -14.41 2.63
N ILE A 214 17.02 -13.96 1.63
CA ILE A 214 18.43 -13.61 1.80
C ILE A 214 18.56 -12.47 2.82
N LEU A 215 17.74 -11.42 2.73
CA LEU A 215 17.73 -10.34 3.71
C LEU A 215 17.33 -10.86 5.10
N LEU A 216 16.30 -11.72 5.18
CA LEU A 216 15.88 -12.31 6.46
C LEU A 216 17.00 -13.15 7.09
N ASP A 217 17.64 -14.01 6.29
CA ASP A 217 18.75 -14.86 6.76
C ASP A 217 19.96 -13.99 7.20
N LEU A 218 20.25 -12.87 6.52
CA LEU A 218 21.28 -11.93 6.94
C LEU A 218 20.94 -11.26 8.27
N LEU A 219 19.70 -10.75 8.44
CA LEU A 219 19.25 -10.11 9.68
C LEU A 219 19.30 -11.09 10.87
N ILE A 220 18.93 -12.36 10.63
CA ILE A 220 18.99 -13.43 11.65
C ILE A 220 20.46 -13.74 12.01
N LYS A 221 21.31 -13.93 11.01
CA LYS A 221 22.73 -14.28 11.19
C LYS A 221 23.50 -13.20 11.97
N GLU A 222 23.22 -11.93 11.67
CA GLU A 222 23.87 -10.79 12.34
C GLU A 222 23.17 -10.39 13.66
N ASP A 223 22.25 -11.23 14.17
CA ASP A 223 21.51 -11.04 15.44
C ASP A 223 20.70 -9.72 15.51
N ILE A 224 20.32 -9.16 14.36
CA ILE A 224 19.54 -7.93 14.23
C ILE A 224 18.04 -8.24 14.30
N ALA A 225 17.59 -9.36 13.72
CA ALA A 225 16.18 -9.72 13.58
C ALA A 225 15.39 -9.62 14.91
N LYS A 226 15.99 -9.99 16.03
CA LYS A 226 15.37 -9.92 17.37
C LYS A 226 15.00 -8.49 17.83
N ASN A 227 15.50 -7.46 17.17
CA ASN A 227 15.18 -6.06 17.43
C ASN A 227 14.19 -5.48 16.42
N VAL A 228 13.93 -6.19 15.31
CA VAL A 228 13.16 -5.71 14.18
C VAL A 228 11.71 -6.20 14.26
N SER A 229 10.77 -5.27 14.18
CA SER A 229 9.36 -5.58 13.89
C SER A 229 9.19 -5.75 12.38
N ILE A 230 8.66 -6.90 11.93
CA ILE A 230 8.43 -7.17 10.52
C ILE A 230 6.95 -7.25 10.19
N SER A 231 6.54 -6.63 9.07
CA SER A 231 5.16 -6.65 8.60
C SER A 231 5.08 -7.11 7.14
N TYR A 232 4.15 -8.01 6.87
CA TYR A 232 3.82 -8.46 5.51
C TYR A 232 2.40 -8.08 5.13
N ILE A 233 2.20 -7.75 3.84
CA ILE A 233 0.89 -7.66 3.21
C ILE A 233 0.81 -8.78 2.17
N THR A 234 -0.12 -9.71 2.35
CA THR A 234 -0.24 -10.92 1.52
C THR A 234 -1.68 -11.20 1.10
N ASN A 235 -1.86 -11.85 -0.04
CA ASN A 235 -3.17 -12.34 -0.48
C ASN A 235 -3.53 -13.71 0.13
N ALA A 236 -2.59 -14.37 0.80
CA ALA A 236 -2.72 -15.70 1.41
C ALA A 236 -3.26 -16.80 0.45
N ASN A 237 -3.07 -16.65 -0.87
CA ASN A 237 -3.61 -17.53 -1.91
C ASN A 237 -2.51 -18.41 -2.53
N TYR A 238 -1.91 -19.25 -1.71
CA TYR A 238 -0.77 -20.10 -2.06
C TYR A 238 -0.75 -21.40 -1.24
N ASN A 239 0.13 -22.31 -1.60
CA ASN A 239 0.37 -23.53 -0.83
C ASN A 239 1.15 -23.20 0.44
N PHE A 240 0.47 -23.22 1.59
CA PHE A 240 1.02 -22.88 2.91
C PHE A 240 2.21 -23.74 3.30
N ASP A 241 2.12 -25.08 3.07
CA ASP A 241 3.16 -26.01 3.49
C ASP A 241 4.48 -25.79 2.75
N LYS A 242 4.43 -25.38 1.48
CA LYS A 242 5.63 -25.02 0.71
C LYS A 242 6.31 -23.77 1.25
N LEU A 243 5.56 -22.87 1.86
CA LEU A 243 6.06 -21.59 2.39
C LEU A 243 6.39 -21.65 3.88
N LYS A 244 6.07 -22.76 4.57
CA LYS A 244 6.37 -22.92 5.98
C LYS A 244 7.83 -22.59 6.36
N PRO A 245 8.88 -22.99 5.59
CA PRO A 245 10.26 -22.60 5.90
C PRO A 245 10.49 -21.08 5.85
N MET A 246 9.68 -20.31 5.08
CA MET A 246 9.72 -18.86 5.10
C MET A 246 9.07 -18.30 6.37
N PHE A 247 7.91 -18.84 6.76
CA PHE A 247 7.20 -18.40 7.97
C PHE A 247 8.01 -18.74 9.24
N ASP A 248 8.69 -19.88 9.27
CA ASP A 248 9.55 -20.28 10.40
C ASP A 248 10.73 -19.30 10.61
N ARG A 249 11.25 -18.65 9.55
CA ARG A 249 12.25 -17.58 9.68
C ARG A 249 11.71 -16.36 10.42
N LEU A 250 10.43 -16.07 10.25
CA LEU A 250 9.81 -14.89 10.86
C LEU A 250 9.76 -15.00 12.40
N THR A 251 9.79 -16.21 12.96
CA THR A 251 9.81 -16.42 14.42
C THR A 251 11.05 -15.87 15.12
N HIS A 252 12.11 -15.51 14.37
CA HIS A 252 13.32 -14.89 14.90
C HIS A 252 13.19 -13.37 15.08
N PHE A 253 12.11 -12.76 14.55
CA PHE A 253 11.90 -11.32 14.62
C PHE A 253 11.21 -10.92 15.92
N LYS A 254 11.48 -9.68 16.37
CA LYS A 254 10.93 -9.12 17.62
C LYS A 254 9.41 -9.15 17.66
N HIS A 255 8.80 -8.79 16.55
CA HIS A 255 7.36 -8.77 16.36
C HIS A 255 7.05 -9.03 14.90
N VAL A 256 6.05 -9.87 14.65
CA VAL A 256 5.62 -10.21 13.28
C VAL A 256 4.16 -9.83 13.11
N ASN A 257 3.86 -9.09 12.04
CA ASN A 257 2.53 -8.71 11.69
C ASN A 257 2.19 -9.17 10.26
N ILE A 258 1.18 -10.01 10.12
CA ILE A 258 0.71 -10.51 8.82
C ILE A 258 -0.64 -9.87 8.49
N ASN A 259 -0.66 -9.01 7.47
CA ASN A 259 -1.86 -8.36 6.96
C ASN A 259 -2.39 -9.14 5.77
N ILE A 260 -3.54 -9.79 5.94
CA ILE A 260 -4.16 -10.62 4.91
C ILE A 260 -5.15 -9.78 4.11
N SER A 261 -5.00 -9.76 2.80
CA SER A 261 -5.83 -8.96 1.92
C SER A 261 -7.12 -9.71 1.56
N ILE A 262 -8.24 -9.25 2.10
CA ILE A 262 -9.60 -9.76 1.83
C ILE A 262 -10.52 -8.56 1.65
N ASP A 263 -11.20 -8.46 0.50
CA ASP A 263 -12.03 -7.30 0.18
C ASP A 263 -13.52 -7.53 0.39
N ASP A 264 -13.99 -8.79 0.26
CA ASP A 264 -15.38 -9.20 0.42
C ASP A 264 -15.45 -10.72 0.74
N ILE A 265 -16.62 -11.34 0.65
CA ILE A 265 -16.82 -12.77 0.89
C ILE A 265 -17.13 -13.53 -0.41
N PHE A 266 -16.76 -14.83 -0.46
CA PHE A 266 -17.09 -15.79 -1.50
C PHE A 266 -16.87 -15.28 -2.95
N GLU A 267 -17.87 -15.38 -3.80
CA GLU A 267 -17.80 -15.00 -5.23
C GLU A 267 -17.56 -13.49 -5.41
N ARG A 268 -18.03 -12.63 -4.48
CA ARG A 268 -17.74 -11.19 -4.53
C ARG A 268 -16.25 -10.90 -4.29
N ASN A 269 -15.62 -11.60 -3.34
CA ASN A 269 -14.17 -11.48 -3.15
C ASN A 269 -13.41 -11.97 -4.39
N LYS A 270 -13.80 -13.11 -4.97
CA LYS A 270 -13.21 -13.66 -6.19
C LYS A 270 -13.36 -12.72 -7.38
N TYR A 271 -14.48 -12.04 -7.51
CA TYR A 271 -14.70 -11.03 -8.54
C TYR A 271 -13.79 -9.81 -8.37
N ILE A 272 -13.67 -9.26 -7.14
CA ILE A 272 -12.80 -8.11 -6.85
C ILE A 272 -11.32 -8.54 -6.98
N ARG A 273 -10.99 -9.70 -6.44
CA ARG A 273 -9.63 -10.27 -6.42
C ARG A 273 -9.55 -11.45 -7.41
N SER A 274 -9.74 -11.15 -8.69
CA SER A 274 -9.83 -12.20 -9.75
C SER A 274 -8.64 -13.16 -9.67
N LEU A 275 -8.93 -14.45 -9.87
CA LEU A 275 -8.09 -15.63 -9.67
C LEU A 275 -7.91 -16.07 -8.22
N SER A 276 -8.51 -15.40 -7.23
CA SER A 276 -8.43 -15.86 -5.84
C SER A 276 -9.35 -17.06 -5.59
N ASP A 277 -8.91 -17.94 -4.70
CA ASP A 277 -9.70 -18.96 -4.02
C ASP A 277 -9.99 -18.46 -2.60
N PHE A 278 -11.22 -18.03 -2.33
CA PHE A 278 -11.63 -17.48 -1.05
C PHE A 278 -11.46 -18.49 0.09
N ASP A 279 -11.86 -19.75 -0.14
CA ASP A 279 -11.76 -20.81 0.86
C ASP A 279 -10.29 -21.12 1.21
N LEU A 280 -9.40 -21.06 0.22
CA LEU A 280 -7.95 -21.21 0.46
C LEU A 280 -7.41 -20.05 1.30
N THR A 281 -7.82 -18.80 0.99
CA THR A 281 -7.43 -17.63 1.79
C THR A 281 -7.87 -17.79 3.25
N ILE A 282 -9.12 -18.19 3.50
CA ILE A 282 -9.65 -18.40 4.85
C ILE A 282 -8.95 -19.56 5.57
N ARG A 283 -8.71 -20.69 4.88
CA ARG A 283 -7.94 -21.80 5.47
C ARG A 283 -6.53 -21.38 5.87
N ASN A 284 -5.83 -20.66 5.00
CA ASN A 284 -4.48 -20.18 5.29
C ASN A 284 -4.48 -19.14 6.42
N THR A 285 -5.50 -18.28 6.51
CA THR A 285 -5.68 -17.34 7.62
C THR A 285 -5.80 -18.08 8.96
N LYS A 286 -6.66 -19.11 9.02
CA LYS A 286 -6.84 -19.93 10.23
C LYS A 286 -5.53 -20.63 10.61
N ARG A 287 -4.81 -21.20 9.65
CA ARG A 287 -3.51 -21.84 9.88
C ARG A 287 -2.47 -20.88 10.43
N PHE A 288 -2.40 -19.65 9.93
CA PHE A 288 -1.50 -18.63 10.49
C PHE A 288 -1.80 -18.37 11.96
N ILE A 289 -3.08 -18.21 12.32
CA ILE A 289 -3.52 -17.95 13.70
C ILE A 289 -3.25 -19.16 14.61
N GLU A 290 -3.38 -20.38 14.11
CA GLU A 290 -3.21 -21.62 14.88
C GLU A 290 -1.75 -22.03 15.03
N GLU A 291 -0.91 -21.83 13.98
CA GLU A 291 0.46 -22.36 13.93
C GLU A 291 1.53 -21.34 14.39
N TYR A 292 1.21 -20.04 14.46
CA TYR A 292 2.18 -18.98 14.76
C TYR A 292 1.64 -17.97 15.78
N ASP A 293 2.52 -17.56 16.70
CA ASP A 293 2.26 -16.45 17.64
C ASP A 293 2.61 -15.11 17.01
N PHE A 294 1.90 -14.76 15.92
CA PHE A 294 2.05 -13.51 15.20
C PHE A 294 0.84 -12.61 15.45
N THR A 295 1.01 -11.32 15.17
CA THR A 295 -0.13 -10.40 15.05
C THR A 295 -0.75 -10.53 13.67
N PHE A 296 -2.07 -10.62 13.60
CA PHE A 296 -2.79 -10.73 12.34
C PHE A 296 -3.77 -9.58 12.15
N GLY A 297 -3.85 -9.10 10.91
CA GLY A 297 -4.83 -8.13 10.48
C GLY A 297 -5.44 -8.49 9.14
N VAL A 298 -6.61 -7.94 8.83
CA VAL A 298 -7.21 -7.97 7.49
C VAL A 298 -7.06 -6.59 6.87
N ASN A 299 -6.51 -6.53 5.66
CA ASN A 299 -6.55 -5.35 4.81
C ASN A 299 -7.74 -5.49 3.86
N GLN A 300 -8.80 -4.72 4.13
CA GLN A 300 -9.95 -4.59 3.24
C GLN A 300 -9.80 -3.32 2.41
N THR A 301 -9.70 -3.47 1.09
CA THR A 301 -9.67 -2.31 0.17
C THR A 301 -11.10 -1.94 -0.20
N ILE A 302 -11.57 -0.81 0.32
CA ILE A 302 -12.91 -0.31 0.06
C ILE A 302 -12.96 0.35 -1.31
N SER A 303 -13.85 -0.16 -2.14
CA SER A 303 -14.13 0.31 -3.49
C SER A 303 -15.64 0.41 -3.71
N ALA A 304 -16.04 0.91 -4.87
CA ALA A 304 -17.46 0.91 -5.26
C ALA A 304 -18.06 -0.50 -5.24
N PHE A 305 -17.28 -1.54 -5.52
CA PHE A 305 -17.76 -2.93 -5.56
C PHE A 305 -18.26 -3.40 -4.19
N ASN A 306 -17.49 -3.20 -3.12
CA ASN A 306 -17.78 -3.77 -1.81
C ASN A 306 -18.36 -2.78 -0.78
N PHE A 307 -18.49 -1.49 -1.12
CA PHE A 307 -18.99 -0.48 -0.18
C PHE A 307 -20.37 -0.82 0.39
N LEU A 308 -21.25 -1.41 -0.44
CA LEU A 308 -22.59 -1.80 -0.02
C LEU A 308 -22.63 -3.09 0.83
N HIS A 309 -21.50 -3.78 0.99
CA HIS A 309 -21.38 -5.06 1.67
C HIS A 309 -20.27 -5.07 2.74
N VAL A 310 -19.75 -3.89 3.11
CA VAL A 310 -18.54 -3.72 3.91
C VAL A 310 -18.58 -4.44 5.26
N GLU A 311 -19.75 -4.52 5.91
CA GLU A 311 -19.93 -5.19 7.19
C GLU A 311 -19.97 -6.72 7.08
N GLU A 312 -20.34 -7.25 5.93
CA GLU A 312 -20.52 -8.69 5.76
C GLU A 312 -19.20 -9.46 5.95
N LEU A 313 -18.08 -8.88 5.54
CA LEU A 313 -16.76 -9.47 5.80
C LEU A 313 -16.48 -9.55 7.31
N THR A 314 -16.73 -8.47 8.06
CA THR A 314 -16.56 -8.48 9.53
C THR A 314 -17.42 -9.55 10.18
N GLN A 315 -18.71 -9.60 9.81
CA GLN A 315 -19.65 -10.61 10.33
C GLN A 315 -19.23 -12.04 9.98
N TYR A 316 -18.71 -12.25 8.75
CA TYR A 316 -18.20 -13.55 8.33
C TYR A 316 -16.97 -13.96 9.15
N LEU A 317 -16.00 -13.07 9.37
CA LEU A 317 -14.79 -13.35 10.14
C LEU A 317 -15.10 -13.68 11.60
N VAL A 318 -16.10 -13.00 12.19
CA VAL A 318 -16.63 -13.32 13.54
C VAL A 318 -17.27 -14.71 13.55
N LYS A 319 -18.16 -15.00 12.62
CA LYS A 319 -18.82 -16.32 12.48
C LYS A 319 -17.81 -17.46 12.33
N GLU A 320 -16.75 -17.25 11.58
CA GLU A 320 -15.67 -18.24 11.37
C GLU A 320 -14.71 -18.35 12.56
N GLY A 321 -14.91 -17.57 13.61
CA GLY A 321 -14.06 -17.55 14.80
C GLY A 321 -12.65 -17.01 14.55
N ILE A 322 -12.46 -16.31 13.43
CA ILE A 322 -11.20 -15.63 13.07
C ILE A 322 -11.09 -14.31 13.82
N MET A 323 -12.19 -13.58 13.96
CA MET A 323 -12.30 -12.33 14.70
C MET A 323 -13.19 -12.51 15.93
N ALA A 324 -12.92 -11.82 17.04
CA ALA A 324 -13.76 -11.85 18.22
C ALA A 324 -15.06 -11.05 18.01
N GLU A 325 -16.17 -11.46 18.68
CA GLU A 325 -17.44 -10.70 18.70
C GLU A 325 -17.25 -9.36 19.42
N ASP A 326 -16.48 -9.38 20.50
CA ASP A 326 -15.97 -8.19 21.15
C ASP A 326 -14.75 -7.70 20.34
N PHE A 327 -14.95 -6.69 19.53
CA PHE A 327 -13.90 -6.12 18.69
C PHE A 327 -12.70 -5.55 19.45
N GLU A 328 -12.74 -5.53 20.78
CA GLU A 328 -11.63 -5.14 21.66
C GLU A 328 -10.79 -6.34 22.12
N ASP A 329 -11.24 -7.57 21.88
CA ASP A 329 -10.43 -8.78 22.14
C ASP A 329 -9.36 -9.00 21.06
N HIS A 330 -8.13 -8.74 21.42
CA HIS A 330 -6.96 -8.86 20.53
C HIS A 330 -6.30 -10.25 20.56
N SER A 331 -6.97 -11.29 21.09
CA SER A 331 -6.41 -12.65 21.17
C SER A 331 -6.40 -13.41 19.84
N LYS A 332 -7.05 -12.84 18.78
CA LYS A 332 -7.17 -13.45 17.45
C LYS A 332 -6.74 -12.45 16.37
N LEU A 333 -7.64 -12.17 15.41
CA LEU A 333 -7.42 -11.12 14.45
C LEU A 333 -7.49 -9.76 15.16
N ASN A 334 -6.40 -9.01 15.15
CA ASN A 334 -6.27 -7.83 15.99
C ASN A 334 -6.97 -6.60 15.40
N TYR A 335 -7.14 -6.54 14.08
CA TYR A 335 -7.73 -5.37 13.43
C TYR A 335 -8.15 -5.62 11.98
N ILE A 336 -9.09 -4.83 11.50
CA ILE A 336 -9.35 -4.64 10.07
C ILE A 336 -8.81 -3.27 9.69
N ASN A 337 -7.86 -3.25 8.76
CA ASN A 337 -7.41 -2.04 8.11
C ASN A 337 -8.31 -1.79 6.90
N ASP A 338 -8.92 -0.62 6.87
CA ASP A 338 -9.60 -0.11 5.71
C ASP A 338 -8.65 0.75 4.88
N ASN A 339 -8.44 0.34 3.66
CA ASN A 339 -7.82 1.17 2.63
C ASN A 339 -8.91 1.58 1.64
N TYR A 340 -8.77 2.76 1.05
CA TYR A 340 -9.74 3.23 0.04
C TYR A 340 -9.08 3.26 -1.31
N VAL A 341 -9.80 2.86 -2.35
CA VAL A 341 -9.34 3.06 -3.72
C VAL A 341 -9.41 4.56 -4.02
N LEU A 342 -8.24 5.19 -4.09
CA LEU A 342 -8.08 6.59 -4.54
C LEU A 342 -7.81 6.64 -6.04
N THR A 343 -7.02 5.72 -6.53
CA THR A 343 -6.68 5.55 -7.95
C THR A 343 -6.81 4.06 -8.31
N PRO A 344 -7.61 3.73 -9.32
CA PRO A 344 -8.39 4.63 -10.18
C PRO A 344 -9.64 5.21 -9.48
N ASP A 345 -9.88 6.52 -9.62
CA ASP A 345 -10.95 7.25 -8.92
C ASP A 345 -12.38 6.84 -9.34
N TYR A 346 -12.53 6.21 -10.51
CA TYR A 346 -13.80 5.62 -10.93
C TYR A 346 -14.18 4.36 -10.13
N GLN A 347 -13.28 3.78 -9.33
CA GLN A 347 -13.61 2.70 -8.40
C GLN A 347 -13.85 3.19 -6.97
N ASN A 348 -13.67 4.50 -6.73
CA ASN A 348 -13.92 5.07 -5.41
C ASN A 348 -15.42 5.04 -5.06
N PRO A 349 -15.84 4.77 -3.82
CA PRO A 349 -17.25 4.79 -3.41
C PRO A 349 -18.01 6.08 -3.72
N ASN A 350 -17.31 7.19 -3.96
CA ASN A 350 -17.91 8.47 -4.34
C ASN A 350 -18.57 8.47 -5.74
N ILE A 351 -18.50 7.38 -6.51
CA ILE A 351 -19.35 7.17 -7.69
C ILE A 351 -20.81 6.86 -7.33
N LEU A 352 -21.07 6.44 -6.08
CA LEU A 352 -22.44 6.21 -5.60
C LEU A 352 -23.12 7.52 -5.22
N PRO A 353 -24.44 7.65 -5.44
CA PRO A 353 -25.22 8.79 -4.95
C PRO A 353 -25.04 9.00 -3.44
N LEU A 354 -25.02 10.27 -3.02
CA LEU A 354 -24.80 10.65 -1.62
C LEU A 354 -25.80 9.97 -0.65
N GLU A 355 -27.06 9.94 -1.03
CA GLU A 355 -28.13 9.30 -0.25
C GLU A 355 -27.93 7.79 -0.09
N VAL A 356 -27.42 7.12 -1.09
CA VAL A 356 -27.10 5.68 -1.02
C VAL A 356 -25.98 5.44 0.00
N ARG A 357 -24.91 6.25 -0.06
CA ARG A 357 -23.76 6.16 0.87
C ARG A 357 -24.21 6.45 2.32
N ARG A 358 -25.01 7.51 2.54
CA ARG A 358 -25.54 7.84 3.86
C ARG A 358 -26.40 6.72 4.42
N LYS A 359 -27.37 6.23 3.64
CA LYS A 359 -28.25 5.13 4.03
C LYS A 359 -27.43 3.90 4.43
N LYS A 360 -26.39 3.57 3.66
CA LYS A 360 -25.51 2.43 3.98
C LYS A 360 -24.77 2.67 5.28
N LEU A 361 -24.10 3.81 5.45
CA LEU A 361 -23.34 4.11 6.65
C LEU A 361 -24.23 4.16 7.91
N ASP A 362 -25.43 4.72 7.80
CA ASP A 362 -26.39 4.72 8.93
C ASP A 362 -26.81 3.31 9.33
N SER A 363 -26.91 2.38 8.36
CA SER A 363 -27.35 0.99 8.60
C SER A 363 -26.29 0.09 9.25
N ILE A 364 -24.99 0.40 9.09
CA ILE A 364 -23.90 -0.46 9.59
C ILE A 364 -23.31 0.00 10.92
N LYS A 365 -23.86 1.06 11.51
CA LYS A 365 -23.41 1.57 12.80
C LYS A 365 -23.58 0.48 13.88
N GLY A 366 -22.47 0.11 14.52
CA GLY A 366 -22.43 -0.95 15.53
C GLY A 366 -22.32 -2.39 14.98
N LEU A 367 -22.29 -2.56 13.64
CA LEU A 367 -22.07 -3.87 13.01
C LEU A 367 -20.60 -4.16 12.68
N ILE A 368 -19.74 -3.15 12.78
CA ILE A 368 -18.30 -3.21 12.52
C ILE A 368 -17.55 -2.48 13.64
N PRO A 369 -16.24 -2.69 13.82
CA PRO A 369 -15.43 -1.99 14.82
C PRO A 369 -15.62 -0.47 14.74
N ASN A 370 -15.73 0.19 15.90
CA ASN A 370 -16.06 1.62 15.96
C ASN A 370 -15.02 2.51 15.25
N HIS A 371 -13.73 2.20 15.36
CA HIS A 371 -12.67 2.93 14.65
C HIS A 371 -12.82 2.81 13.14
N TYR A 372 -13.17 1.62 12.64
CA TYR A 372 -13.42 1.34 11.24
C TYR A 372 -14.67 2.09 10.73
N TYR A 373 -15.78 1.99 11.47
CA TYR A 373 -17.01 2.76 11.17
C TYR A 373 -16.74 4.26 11.09
N LYS A 374 -16.03 4.82 12.07
CA LYS A 374 -15.72 6.25 12.12
C LYS A 374 -14.94 6.70 10.88
N ARG A 375 -13.93 5.96 10.46
CA ARG A 375 -13.16 6.29 9.26
C ARG A 375 -13.99 6.26 7.98
N LEU A 376 -14.85 5.25 7.81
CA LEU A 376 -15.80 5.20 6.68
C LEU A 376 -16.77 6.39 6.71
N TYR A 377 -17.30 6.71 7.87
CA TYR A 377 -18.24 7.81 8.06
C TYR A 377 -17.58 9.15 7.74
N ASP A 378 -16.42 9.44 8.32
CA ASP A 378 -15.68 10.70 8.10
C ASP A 378 -15.28 10.86 6.62
N THR A 379 -14.97 9.76 5.93
CA THR A 379 -14.53 9.78 4.53
C THR A 379 -15.70 9.92 3.55
N PHE A 380 -16.83 9.21 3.77
CA PHE A 380 -17.84 9.04 2.71
C PHE A 380 -19.21 9.63 3.01
N TYR A 381 -19.53 10.01 4.25
CA TYR A 381 -20.87 10.45 4.62
C TYR A 381 -21.28 11.80 3.99
N ASN A 382 -20.33 12.72 3.86
CA ASN A 382 -20.56 14.05 3.28
C ASN A 382 -19.73 14.33 2.02
N SER A 383 -18.93 13.36 1.55
CA SER A 383 -18.11 13.58 0.36
C SER A 383 -18.98 13.75 -0.89
N GLU A 384 -18.47 14.53 -1.83
CA GLU A 384 -19.21 14.83 -3.08
C GLU A 384 -19.21 13.61 -4.02
N TYR A 385 -20.24 13.56 -4.89
CA TYR A 385 -20.28 12.63 -6.01
C TYR A 385 -19.21 13.01 -7.03
N ASN A 386 -18.36 12.06 -7.46
CA ASN A 386 -17.22 12.37 -8.32
C ASN A 386 -17.51 12.30 -9.84
N GLY A 387 -18.73 11.99 -10.26
CA GLY A 387 -19.12 11.96 -11.67
C GLY A 387 -18.59 10.77 -12.49
N LYS A 388 -17.92 9.80 -11.88
CA LYS A 388 -17.19 8.74 -12.59
C LYS A 388 -17.97 7.43 -12.80
N ALA A 389 -19.25 7.38 -12.42
CA ALA A 389 -20.07 6.17 -12.63
C ALA A 389 -20.13 5.70 -14.10
N PRO A 390 -20.25 6.55 -15.13
CA PRO A 390 -20.21 6.09 -16.52
C PRO A 390 -18.88 5.41 -16.88
N ILE A 391 -17.74 5.98 -16.46
CA ILE A 391 -16.40 5.41 -16.69
C ILE A 391 -16.27 4.08 -15.95
N PHE A 392 -16.77 4.00 -14.71
CA PHE A 392 -16.78 2.75 -13.94
C PHE A 392 -17.48 1.62 -14.71
N ILE A 393 -18.68 1.88 -15.25
CA ILE A 393 -19.43 0.89 -16.02
C ILE A 393 -18.67 0.51 -17.30
N GLU A 394 -18.19 1.47 -18.07
CA GLU A 394 -17.44 1.24 -19.31
C GLU A 394 -16.21 0.35 -19.06
N VAL A 395 -15.38 0.71 -18.08
CA VAL A 395 -14.17 -0.07 -17.73
C VAL A 395 -14.55 -1.46 -17.23
N THR A 396 -15.54 -1.52 -16.34
CA THR A 396 -15.97 -2.79 -15.73
C THR A 396 -16.52 -3.75 -16.77
N ASP A 397 -17.38 -3.29 -17.69
CA ASP A 397 -17.96 -4.13 -18.76
C ASP A 397 -16.86 -4.66 -19.71
N ASN A 398 -15.84 -3.86 -20.07
CA ASN A 398 -14.73 -4.30 -20.90
C ASN A 398 -13.84 -5.35 -20.18
N VAL A 399 -13.59 -5.16 -18.88
CA VAL A 399 -12.84 -6.12 -18.06
C VAL A 399 -13.65 -7.41 -17.89
N ASP A 400 -14.97 -7.31 -17.67
CA ASP A 400 -15.88 -8.45 -17.54
C ASP A 400 -15.93 -9.28 -18.82
N GLU A 401 -16.06 -8.64 -19.99
CA GLU A 401 -16.01 -9.32 -21.29
C GLU A 401 -14.71 -10.12 -21.44
N LEU A 402 -13.57 -9.47 -21.12
CA LEU A 402 -12.26 -10.10 -21.23
C LEU A 402 -12.09 -11.29 -20.29
N ARG A 403 -12.57 -11.15 -19.03
CA ARG A 403 -12.40 -12.16 -17.98
C ARG A 403 -13.56 -13.17 -17.91
N ARG A 404 -14.61 -12.97 -18.69
CA ARG A 404 -15.86 -13.76 -18.65
C ARG A 404 -16.52 -13.72 -17.26
N GLU A 405 -16.46 -12.57 -16.64
CA GLU A 405 -17.09 -12.22 -15.36
C GLU A 405 -18.31 -11.32 -15.63
N LYS A 406 -19.16 -11.07 -14.62
CA LYS A 406 -20.33 -10.22 -14.78
C LYS A 406 -20.64 -9.46 -13.48
N VAL A 407 -20.39 -8.15 -13.47
CA VAL A 407 -20.71 -7.27 -12.33
C VAL A 407 -22.21 -7.32 -11.98
N ARG A 408 -23.06 -7.40 -12.99
CA ARG A 408 -24.53 -7.41 -12.82
C ARG A 408 -25.06 -8.65 -12.09
N ASP A 409 -24.35 -9.76 -12.24
CA ASP A 409 -24.69 -11.02 -11.56
C ASP A 409 -24.08 -11.05 -10.12
N THR A 410 -22.92 -10.44 -9.94
CA THR A 410 -22.16 -10.47 -8.68
C THR A 410 -22.56 -9.35 -7.71
N PHE A 411 -22.87 -8.17 -8.24
CA PHE A 411 -23.22 -6.96 -7.48
C PHE A 411 -24.46 -6.26 -8.04
N PRO A 412 -25.64 -6.93 -8.08
CA PRO A 412 -26.86 -6.36 -8.65
C PRO A 412 -27.27 -5.07 -7.91
N GLU A 413 -27.08 -4.98 -6.58
CA GLU A 413 -27.39 -3.81 -5.75
C GLU A 413 -26.55 -2.59 -6.12
N LEU A 414 -25.27 -2.80 -6.48
CA LEU A 414 -24.39 -1.73 -6.96
C LEU A 414 -24.93 -1.15 -8.27
N ILE A 415 -25.32 -2.03 -9.21
CA ILE A 415 -25.85 -1.60 -10.51
C ILE A 415 -27.17 -0.84 -10.33
N GLU A 416 -28.06 -1.32 -9.45
CA GLU A 416 -29.30 -0.62 -9.11
C GLU A 416 -29.01 0.75 -8.51
N ALA A 417 -28.07 0.83 -7.56
CA ALA A 417 -27.68 2.08 -6.89
C ALA A 417 -27.08 3.12 -7.85
N LEU A 418 -26.45 2.69 -8.96
CA LEU A 418 -25.87 3.58 -9.96
C LEU A 418 -26.88 4.09 -11.01
N GLN A 419 -28.06 3.46 -11.19
CA GLN A 419 -29.06 3.85 -12.20
C GLN A 419 -29.40 5.35 -12.20
N PRO A 420 -29.63 6.00 -11.03
CA PRO A 420 -30.01 7.42 -11.01
C PRO A 420 -28.93 8.37 -11.57
N VAL A 421 -27.67 7.95 -11.58
CA VAL A 421 -26.53 8.78 -12.03
C VAL A 421 -26.02 8.40 -13.42
N LEU A 422 -26.49 7.28 -13.97
CA LEU A 422 -26.20 6.81 -15.33
C LEU A 422 -27.20 7.37 -16.37
N ILE A 423 -28.40 7.73 -15.92
CA ILE A 423 -29.41 8.34 -16.81
C ILE A 423 -29.06 9.82 -16.99
N PRO A 424 -28.85 10.32 -18.22
CA PRO A 424 -28.64 11.76 -18.41
C PRO A 424 -29.83 12.52 -17.82
N LYS A 425 -29.59 13.51 -16.95
CA LYS A 425 -30.61 14.45 -16.56
C LYS A 425 -31.00 15.24 -17.85
N ILE A 426 -32.21 14.97 -18.40
CA ILE A 426 -32.81 15.67 -19.52
C ILE A 426 -33.03 17.12 -19.14
#